data_e576aea1a7a28ccb5e08df91c9604fb2
#
_entry.id   e576aea1a7a28ccb5e08df91c9604fb2
#
_cell.length_a   1.000
_cell.length_b   1.000
_cell.length_c   1.000
_cell.angle_alpha   90.00
_cell.angle_beta   90.00
_cell.angle_gamma   90.00
#
_symmetry.space_group_name_H-M   'P 1'
#
loop_
_entity.id
_entity.type
_entity.pdbx_description
1 polymer ?
#
loop_
_entity_poly.entity_id
_entity_poly.type
_entity_poly.pdbx_seq_one_letter_code
_entity_poly.pdbx_strand_id
1 'polypeptide(L)'
;MNAPVPSTYPLPAAPAAGMRHIISILLENEAGALSRVAGLFSARGYNIESLTVAPTEDASLSRMTIVTVGSDDVIEQITKQLNKLIEVVKVVDLSEAPHIERELMLIKVRATGKDREEMKRMADIFRGRIIDVTETTYTIELTGTGEKLDAFIQALDKTAILETVRTGASGIARGERVLRV
;
A
#
# COMPACT_ATOMS: atom_id res chain seq x y z
N MET A 1 2.36 -16.54 -34.54
CA MET A 1 1.12 -16.06 -33.89
C MET A 1 1.23 -16.48 -32.42
N ASN A 2 1.65 -15.57 -31.53
CA ASN A 2 1.68 -15.86 -30.11
C ASN A 2 0.30 -15.52 -29.53
N ALA A 3 -0.37 -16.50 -28.96
CA ALA A 3 -1.62 -16.31 -28.23
C ALA A 3 -1.36 -15.39 -27.04
N PRO A 4 -2.27 -14.46 -26.70
CA PRO A 4 -2.12 -13.61 -25.53
C PRO A 4 -2.14 -14.48 -24.27
N VAL A 5 -1.12 -14.34 -23.44
CA VAL A 5 -1.06 -14.97 -22.11
C VAL A 5 -2.20 -14.38 -21.30
N PRO A 6 -3.12 -15.19 -20.74
CA PRO A 6 -4.17 -14.65 -19.88
C PRO A 6 -3.52 -14.06 -18.63
N SER A 7 -3.75 -12.77 -18.38
CA SER A 7 -3.37 -12.11 -17.14
C SER A 7 -4.21 -12.69 -16.00
N THR A 8 -3.65 -13.67 -15.30
CA THR A 8 -4.21 -14.14 -14.03
C THR A 8 -3.69 -13.25 -12.91
N TYR A 9 -4.25 -12.04 -12.79
CA TYR A 9 -4.20 -11.33 -11.53
C TYR A 9 -5.17 -12.05 -10.59
N PRO A 10 -4.69 -12.70 -9.52
CA PRO A 10 -5.59 -13.23 -8.53
C PRO A 10 -6.35 -12.04 -7.92
N LEU A 11 -7.68 -12.14 -7.87
CA LEU A 11 -8.47 -11.26 -7.02
C LEU A 11 -7.85 -11.32 -5.62
N PRO A 12 -7.79 -10.21 -4.87
CA PRO A 12 -7.39 -10.26 -3.49
C PRO A 12 -8.20 -11.35 -2.80
N ALA A 13 -7.50 -12.24 -2.11
CA ALA A 13 -8.13 -13.31 -1.35
C ALA A 13 -9.17 -12.66 -0.41
N ALA A 14 -10.30 -13.34 -0.23
CA ALA A 14 -11.29 -12.92 0.76
C ALA A 14 -10.57 -12.61 2.08
N PRO A 15 -10.90 -11.50 2.77
CA PRO A 15 -10.19 -11.07 3.96
C PRO A 15 -10.13 -12.24 4.94
N ALA A 16 -8.94 -12.59 5.38
CA ALA A 16 -8.74 -13.53 6.48
C ALA A 16 -9.60 -13.04 7.66
N ALA A 17 -10.15 -13.97 8.45
CA ALA A 17 -10.97 -13.63 9.62
C ALA A 17 -10.12 -12.77 10.59
N GLY A 18 -10.34 -11.45 10.58
CA GLY A 18 -9.60 -10.47 11.37
C GLY A 18 -9.87 -9.05 10.89
N MET A 19 -9.53 -8.08 11.72
CA MET A 19 -9.58 -6.67 11.34
C MET A 19 -8.29 -6.25 10.64
N ARG A 20 -8.40 -5.31 9.71
CA ARG A 20 -7.26 -4.67 9.07
C ARG A 20 -6.65 -3.65 10.02
N HIS A 21 -5.37 -3.76 10.27
CA HIS A 21 -4.59 -2.83 11.09
C HIS A 21 -3.53 -2.12 10.27
N ILE A 22 -3.29 -0.86 10.60
CA ILE A 22 -2.26 -0.03 10.01
C ILE A 22 -1.29 0.41 11.11
N ILE A 23 -0.12 -0.22 11.13
CA ILE A 23 0.89 -0.04 12.18
C ILE A 23 1.97 0.90 11.66
N SER A 24 2.19 2.00 12.38
CA SER A 24 3.25 2.96 12.07
C SER A 24 4.42 2.78 13.04
N ILE A 25 5.62 2.64 12.48
CA ILE A 25 6.85 2.36 13.22
C ILE A 25 7.86 3.44 12.90
N LEU A 26 8.43 4.06 13.95
CA LEU A 26 9.62 4.88 13.85
C LEU A 26 10.82 4.00 14.22
N LEU A 27 11.79 3.93 13.34
CA LEU A 27 12.97 3.06 13.49
C LEU A 27 14.24 3.78 13.08
N GLU A 28 15.37 3.33 13.62
CA GLU A 28 16.68 3.81 13.19
C GLU A 28 16.93 3.50 11.73
N ASN A 29 17.46 4.46 10.98
CA ASN A 29 17.77 4.31 9.55
C ASN A 29 19.10 3.59 9.37
N GLU A 30 19.16 2.35 9.82
CA GLU A 30 20.35 1.51 9.77
C GLU A 30 20.16 0.26 8.89
N ALA A 31 21.28 -0.27 8.42
CA ALA A 31 21.28 -1.50 7.64
C ALA A 31 20.72 -2.68 8.46
N GLY A 32 19.74 -3.39 7.92
CA GLY A 32 19.13 -4.55 8.55
C GLY A 32 17.90 -4.26 9.41
N ALA A 33 17.59 -3.01 9.76
CA ALA A 33 16.41 -2.66 10.54
C ALA A 33 15.11 -3.16 9.86
N LEU A 34 14.94 -2.91 8.56
CA LEU A 34 13.82 -3.43 7.77
C LEU A 34 13.75 -4.96 7.82
N SER A 35 14.88 -5.64 7.63
CA SER A 35 14.93 -7.10 7.62
C SER A 35 14.54 -7.72 8.95
N ARG A 36 14.89 -7.07 10.08
CA ARG A 36 14.50 -7.55 11.42
C ARG A 36 13.02 -7.40 11.66
N VAL A 37 12.42 -6.27 11.26
CA VAL A 37 10.98 -6.07 11.36
C VAL A 37 10.24 -7.08 10.49
N ALA A 38 10.59 -7.22 9.22
CA ALA A 38 9.97 -8.18 8.30
C ALA A 38 10.17 -9.64 8.79
N GLY A 39 11.35 -9.97 9.29
CA GLY A 39 11.68 -11.28 9.85
C GLY A 39 10.82 -11.63 11.08
N LEU A 40 10.48 -10.65 11.91
CA LEU A 40 9.60 -10.85 13.06
C LEU A 40 8.19 -11.30 12.62
N PHE A 41 7.63 -10.68 11.58
CA PHE A 41 6.34 -11.08 11.01
C PHE A 41 6.42 -12.48 10.42
N SER A 42 7.44 -12.72 9.59
CA SER A 42 7.65 -14.00 8.91
C SER A 42 7.84 -15.15 9.90
N ALA A 43 8.66 -14.99 10.93
CA ALA A 43 8.94 -16.02 11.93
C ALA A 43 7.70 -16.46 12.73
N ARG A 44 6.67 -15.63 12.79
CA ARG A 44 5.41 -15.91 13.50
C ARG A 44 4.23 -16.20 12.59
N GLY A 45 4.47 -16.26 11.28
CA GLY A 45 3.43 -16.54 10.29
C GLY A 45 2.40 -15.41 10.14
N TYR A 46 2.75 -14.17 10.52
CA TYR A 46 1.89 -13.02 10.29
C TYR A 46 2.08 -12.52 8.87
N ASN A 47 0.97 -12.24 8.18
CA ASN A 47 1.00 -11.72 6.84
C ASN A 47 1.18 -10.20 6.84
N ILE A 48 2.06 -9.70 5.96
CA ILE A 48 2.17 -8.28 5.63
C ILE A 48 1.45 -8.05 4.30
N GLU A 49 0.33 -7.31 4.33
CA GLU A 49 -0.41 -6.97 3.11
C GLU A 49 0.28 -5.86 2.31
N SER A 50 0.80 -4.86 3.01
CA SER A 50 1.64 -3.83 2.41
C SER A 50 2.66 -3.29 3.41
N LEU A 51 3.78 -2.81 2.89
CA LEU A 51 4.85 -2.22 3.66
C LEU A 51 5.45 -1.06 2.89
N THR A 52 5.50 0.10 3.54
CA THR A 52 6.23 1.27 3.04
C THR A 52 7.27 1.70 4.06
N VAL A 53 8.44 2.12 3.61
CA VAL A 53 9.49 2.66 4.47
C VAL A 53 10.24 3.74 3.72
N ALA A 54 10.50 4.85 4.42
CA ALA A 54 11.32 5.94 3.92
C ALA A 54 11.95 6.73 5.09
N PRO A 55 13.08 7.40 4.87
CA PRO A 55 13.63 8.34 5.84
C PRO A 55 12.62 9.44 6.20
N THR A 56 12.74 9.95 7.42
CA THR A 56 11.98 11.12 7.89
C THR A 56 12.75 12.41 7.63
N GLU A 57 12.28 13.55 8.18
CA GLU A 57 13.03 14.80 8.22
C GLU A 57 14.34 14.69 9.01
N ASP A 58 14.42 13.72 9.92
CA ASP A 58 15.67 13.30 10.56
C ASP A 58 16.25 12.11 9.80
N ALA A 59 17.37 12.31 9.13
CA ALA A 59 18.01 11.28 8.30
C ALA A 59 18.47 10.04 9.08
N SER A 60 18.59 10.13 10.40
CA SER A 60 18.90 8.99 11.27
C SER A 60 17.70 8.08 11.53
N LEU A 61 16.49 8.54 11.18
CA LEU A 61 15.24 7.86 11.44
C LEU A 61 14.49 7.56 10.12
N SER A 62 13.91 6.38 10.07
CA SER A 62 12.97 5.97 9.01
C SER A 62 11.59 5.76 9.60
N ARG A 63 10.57 6.08 8.81
CA ARG A 63 9.19 5.75 9.10
C ARG A 63 8.71 4.60 8.23
N MET A 64 8.21 3.57 8.89
CA MET A 64 7.62 2.40 8.24
C MET A 64 6.13 2.37 8.54
N THR A 65 5.33 2.05 7.55
CA THR A 65 3.91 1.74 7.71
C THR A 65 3.66 0.33 7.23
N ILE A 66 3.11 -0.52 8.10
CA ILE A 66 2.75 -1.90 7.80
C ILE A 66 1.23 -2.03 7.86
N VAL A 67 0.65 -2.65 6.84
CA VAL A 67 -0.73 -3.10 6.85
C VAL A 67 -0.74 -4.61 7.04
N THR A 68 -1.51 -5.07 8.01
CA THR A 68 -1.70 -6.50 8.31
C THR A 68 -3.15 -6.76 8.71
N VAL A 69 -3.57 -8.01 8.65
CA VAL A 69 -4.89 -8.46 9.10
C VAL A 69 -4.71 -9.45 10.24
N GLY A 70 -5.42 -9.23 11.34
CA GLY A 70 -5.35 -10.08 12.51
C GLY A 70 -6.40 -9.72 13.55
N SER A 71 -6.49 -10.55 14.61
CA SER A 71 -7.25 -10.20 15.81
C SER A 71 -6.48 -9.21 16.68
N ASP A 72 -7.18 -8.52 17.55
CA ASP A 72 -6.56 -7.56 18.49
C ASP A 72 -5.44 -8.20 19.32
N ASP A 73 -5.62 -9.45 19.76
CA ASP A 73 -4.60 -10.20 20.51
C ASP A 73 -3.32 -10.42 19.68
N VAL A 74 -3.47 -10.70 18.38
CA VAL A 74 -2.33 -10.87 17.46
C VAL A 74 -1.60 -9.53 17.28
N ILE A 75 -2.33 -8.45 17.11
CA ILE A 75 -1.76 -7.11 16.94
C ILE A 75 -1.06 -6.64 18.20
N GLU A 76 -1.63 -6.90 19.38
CA GLU A 76 -0.98 -6.61 20.66
C GLU A 76 0.35 -7.35 20.78
N GLN A 77 0.38 -8.65 20.41
CA GLN A 77 1.62 -9.43 20.40
C GLN A 77 2.64 -8.90 19.42
N ILE A 78 2.25 -8.54 18.20
CA ILE A 78 3.11 -7.92 17.20
C ILE A 78 3.73 -6.65 17.77
N THR A 79 2.92 -5.77 18.33
CA THR A 79 3.36 -4.49 18.91
C THR A 79 4.35 -4.71 20.04
N LYS A 80 4.08 -5.64 20.97
CA LYS A 80 5.01 -6.00 22.06
C LYS A 80 6.34 -6.53 21.53
N GLN A 81 6.33 -7.33 20.48
CA GLN A 81 7.55 -7.87 19.89
C GLN A 81 8.35 -6.82 19.12
N LEU A 82 7.68 -5.92 18.40
CA LEU A 82 8.32 -4.80 17.71
C LEU A 82 9.05 -3.88 18.69
N ASN A 83 8.43 -3.58 19.82
CA ASN A 83 9.04 -2.75 20.88
C ASN A 83 10.27 -3.39 21.56
N LYS A 84 10.57 -4.67 21.30
CA LYS A 84 11.80 -5.34 21.80
C LYS A 84 12.97 -5.23 20.83
N LEU A 85 12.74 -4.81 19.60
CA LEU A 85 13.81 -4.61 18.62
C LEU A 85 14.54 -3.30 18.96
N ILE A 86 15.87 -3.37 19.00
CA ILE A 86 16.72 -2.23 19.40
C ILE A 86 16.53 -1.06 18.44
N GLU A 87 16.36 -1.35 17.15
CA GLU A 87 16.22 -0.33 16.11
C GLU A 87 14.84 0.32 16.10
N VAL A 88 13.86 -0.23 16.82
CA VAL A 88 12.51 0.31 16.89
C VAL A 88 12.42 1.35 18.01
N VAL A 89 12.24 2.59 17.60
CA VAL A 89 12.13 3.73 18.53
C VAL A 89 10.71 3.85 19.08
N LYS A 90 9.70 3.67 18.22
CA LYS A 90 8.29 3.79 18.61
C LYS A 90 7.36 3.06 17.66
N VAL A 91 6.30 2.46 18.19
CA VAL A 91 5.24 1.77 17.44
C VAL A 91 3.90 2.35 17.83
N VAL A 92 3.04 2.60 16.83
CA VAL A 92 1.65 3.03 17.04
C VAL A 92 0.74 2.28 16.07
N ASP A 93 -0.32 1.67 16.58
CA ASP A 93 -1.45 1.23 15.75
C ASP A 93 -2.32 2.43 15.44
N LEU A 94 -2.34 2.84 14.18
CA LEU A 94 -3.13 3.97 13.72
C LEU A 94 -4.62 3.63 13.63
N SER A 95 -4.97 2.34 13.58
CA SER A 95 -6.37 1.89 13.47
C SER A 95 -7.17 2.17 14.74
N GLU A 96 -6.52 2.33 15.90
CA GLU A 96 -7.16 2.65 17.16
C GLU A 96 -7.72 4.07 17.26
N ALA A 97 -7.35 4.95 16.31
CA ALA A 97 -7.75 6.35 16.35
C ALA A 97 -7.93 6.93 14.94
N PRO A 98 -8.58 8.11 14.83
CA PRO A 98 -8.69 8.81 13.56
C PRO A 98 -7.30 9.06 12.95
N HIS A 99 -7.11 8.60 11.72
CA HIS A 99 -5.88 8.74 10.96
C HIS A 99 -6.16 9.05 9.50
N ILE A 100 -5.12 9.38 8.78
CA ILE A 100 -5.15 9.58 7.33
C ILE A 100 -4.22 8.54 6.73
N GLU A 101 -4.70 7.79 5.74
CA GLU A 101 -3.87 6.91 4.92
C GLU A 101 -3.97 7.27 3.45
N ARG A 102 -2.89 7.10 2.74
CA ARG A 102 -2.81 7.27 1.29
C ARG A 102 -1.87 6.25 0.70
N GLU A 103 -2.22 5.84 -0.50
CA GLU A 103 -1.45 4.95 -1.34
C GLU A 103 -1.38 5.53 -2.75
N LEU A 104 -0.25 5.38 -3.42
CA LEU A 104 -0.08 5.73 -4.82
C LEU A 104 -0.12 4.47 -5.66
N MET A 105 -0.84 4.53 -6.77
CA MET A 105 -0.88 3.48 -7.79
C MET A 105 -0.48 4.07 -9.14
N LEU A 106 0.37 3.35 -9.86
CA LEU A 106 0.61 3.52 -11.28
C LEU A 106 -0.03 2.35 -12.01
N ILE A 107 -0.91 2.64 -12.95
CA ILE A 107 -1.58 1.61 -13.73
C ILE A 107 -1.45 1.89 -15.21
N LYS A 108 -0.95 0.92 -15.95
CA LYS A 108 -0.84 0.97 -17.40
C LYS A 108 -2.03 0.25 -18.01
N VAL A 109 -2.73 0.95 -18.87
CA VAL A 109 -3.94 0.43 -19.54
C VAL A 109 -3.81 0.51 -21.05
N ARG A 110 -4.45 -0.44 -21.74
CA ARG A 110 -4.64 -0.37 -23.19
C ARG A 110 -5.59 0.76 -23.49
N ALA A 111 -5.23 1.61 -24.44
CA ALA A 111 -6.01 2.79 -24.82
C ALA A 111 -5.89 3.01 -26.34
N THR A 112 -6.73 2.27 -27.09
CA THR A 112 -6.76 2.32 -28.55
C THR A 112 -8.13 2.78 -29.03
N GLY A 113 -8.16 3.53 -30.13
CA GLY A 113 -9.42 3.95 -30.75
C GLY A 113 -10.38 4.63 -29.76
N LYS A 114 -11.60 4.09 -29.63
CA LYS A 114 -12.65 4.61 -28.74
C LYS A 114 -12.34 4.40 -27.26
N ASP A 115 -11.52 3.42 -26.91
CA ASP A 115 -11.16 3.13 -25.51
C ASP A 115 -10.34 4.26 -24.89
N ARG A 116 -9.69 5.11 -25.71
CA ARG A 116 -8.91 6.26 -25.24
C ARG A 116 -9.76 7.26 -24.46
N GLU A 117 -10.94 7.57 -24.99
CA GLU A 117 -11.87 8.50 -24.33
C GLU A 117 -12.44 7.90 -23.05
N GLU A 118 -12.74 6.60 -23.06
CA GLU A 118 -13.23 5.90 -21.89
C GLU A 118 -12.18 5.85 -20.78
N MET A 119 -10.93 5.51 -21.09
CA MET A 119 -9.83 5.50 -20.11
C MET A 119 -9.58 6.90 -19.53
N LYS A 120 -9.65 7.95 -20.35
CA LYS A 120 -9.56 9.33 -19.89
C LYS A 120 -10.70 9.68 -18.94
N ARG A 121 -11.94 9.35 -19.31
CA ARG A 121 -13.13 9.58 -18.48
C ARG A 121 -13.02 8.87 -17.12
N MET A 122 -12.56 7.63 -17.11
CA MET A 122 -12.33 6.88 -15.87
C MET A 122 -11.26 7.52 -14.99
N ALA A 123 -10.14 7.96 -15.57
CA ALA A 123 -9.12 8.69 -14.84
C ALA A 123 -9.69 9.97 -14.19
N ASP A 124 -10.47 10.75 -14.94
CA ASP A 124 -11.08 11.99 -14.46
C ASP A 124 -12.08 11.74 -13.31
N ILE A 125 -12.95 10.73 -13.43
CA ILE A 125 -13.95 10.36 -12.40
C ILE A 125 -13.24 10.04 -11.07
N PHE A 126 -12.16 9.28 -11.11
CA PHE A 126 -11.40 8.90 -9.94
C PHE A 126 -10.34 9.92 -9.51
N ARG A 127 -10.28 11.07 -10.21
CA ARG A 127 -9.28 12.14 -9.98
C ARG A 127 -7.84 11.63 -10.10
N GLY A 128 -7.63 10.74 -11.06
CA GLY A 128 -6.32 10.28 -11.46
C GLY A 128 -5.71 11.22 -12.51
N ARG A 129 -4.44 11.04 -12.78
CA ARG A 129 -3.71 11.78 -13.80
C ARG A 129 -3.11 10.83 -14.83
N ILE A 130 -3.31 11.10 -16.09
CA ILE A 130 -2.60 10.41 -17.16
C ILE A 130 -1.20 11.03 -17.24
N ILE A 131 -0.17 10.25 -16.91
CA ILE A 131 1.23 10.71 -16.82
C ILE A 131 2.08 10.27 -18.01
N ASP A 132 1.60 9.30 -18.77
CA ASP A 132 2.25 8.86 -19.99
C ASP A 132 1.20 8.43 -21.03
N VAL A 133 1.47 8.76 -22.29
CA VAL A 133 0.58 8.49 -23.42
C VAL A 133 1.39 7.98 -24.60
N THR A 134 1.00 6.80 -25.10
CA THR A 134 1.50 6.25 -26.37
C THR A 134 0.36 6.08 -27.38
N GLU A 135 0.64 5.54 -28.55
CA GLU A 135 -0.40 5.23 -29.54
C GLU A 135 -1.43 4.20 -29.04
N THR A 136 -0.99 3.31 -28.13
CA THR A 136 -1.79 2.14 -27.72
C THR A 136 -2.03 2.06 -26.21
N THR A 137 -1.37 2.88 -25.40
CA THR A 137 -1.43 2.79 -23.94
C THR A 137 -1.51 4.15 -23.26
N TYR A 138 -2.14 4.16 -22.09
CA TYR A 138 -2.00 5.22 -21.07
C TYR A 138 -1.40 4.64 -19.80
N THR A 139 -0.56 5.45 -19.15
CA THR A 139 -0.18 5.20 -17.74
C THR A 139 -0.88 6.25 -16.89
N ILE A 140 -1.66 5.77 -15.92
CA ILE A 140 -2.47 6.59 -15.02
C ILE A 140 -1.88 6.52 -13.63
N GLU A 141 -1.65 7.68 -13.01
CA GLU A 141 -1.30 7.84 -11.62
C GLU A 141 -2.57 8.09 -10.81
N LEU A 142 -2.77 7.34 -9.74
CA LEU A 142 -3.90 7.51 -8.84
C LEU A 142 -3.44 7.46 -7.39
N THR A 143 -3.87 8.43 -6.59
CA THR A 143 -3.61 8.49 -5.15
C THR A 143 -4.92 8.47 -4.38
N GLY A 144 -4.96 7.70 -3.30
CA GLY A 144 -6.15 7.59 -2.46
C GLY A 144 -6.01 6.57 -1.35
N THR A 145 -7.14 6.19 -0.76
CA THR A 145 -7.24 5.02 0.11
C THR A 145 -7.17 3.74 -0.72
N GLY A 146 -6.78 2.61 -0.12
CA GLY A 146 -6.75 1.32 -0.81
C GLY A 146 -8.08 1.00 -1.50
N GLU A 147 -9.20 1.23 -0.80
CA GLU A 147 -10.55 1.03 -1.34
C GLU A 147 -10.82 1.83 -2.63
N LYS A 148 -10.36 3.09 -2.68
CA LYS A 148 -10.49 3.90 -3.89
C LYS A 148 -9.70 3.31 -5.05
N LEU A 149 -8.47 2.83 -4.80
CA LEU A 149 -7.62 2.23 -5.82
C LEU A 149 -8.20 0.90 -6.30
N ASP A 150 -8.74 0.09 -5.40
CA ASP A 150 -9.41 -1.17 -5.72
C ASP A 150 -10.68 -0.93 -6.53
N ALA A 151 -11.47 0.09 -6.18
CA ALA A 151 -12.65 0.49 -6.94
C ALA A 151 -12.31 0.94 -8.36
N PHE A 152 -11.18 1.63 -8.54
CA PHE A 152 -10.70 2.00 -9.89
C PHE A 152 -10.36 0.76 -10.72
N ILE A 153 -9.61 -0.18 -10.15
CA ILE A 153 -9.27 -1.45 -10.83
C ILE A 153 -10.53 -2.24 -11.21
N GLN A 154 -11.50 -2.31 -10.29
CA GLN A 154 -12.77 -3.01 -10.52
C GLN A 154 -13.64 -2.36 -11.60
N ALA A 155 -13.56 -1.04 -11.74
CA ALA A 155 -14.31 -0.29 -12.74
C ALA A 155 -13.74 -0.41 -14.16
N LEU A 156 -12.48 -0.86 -14.29
CA LEU A 156 -11.85 -1.09 -15.59
C LEU A 156 -12.15 -2.50 -16.11
N ASP A 157 -12.22 -2.64 -17.44
CA ASP A 157 -12.17 -3.96 -18.05
C ASP A 157 -10.82 -4.62 -17.73
N LYS A 158 -10.86 -5.82 -17.17
CA LYS A 158 -9.67 -6.58 -16.81
C LYS A 158 -8.71 -6.81 -17.97
N THR A 159 -9.23 -6.91 -19.19
CA THR A 159 -8.43 -7.08 -20.41
C THR A 159 -7.70 -5.79 -20.82
N ALA A 160 -8.14 -4.65 -20.32
CA ALA A 160 -7.50 -3.37 -20.57
C ALA A 160 -6.28 -3.13 -19.68
N ILE A 161 -6.19 -3.77 -18.52
CA ILE A 161 -5.09 -3.60 -17.58
C ILE A 161 -3.87 -4.39 -18.07
N LEU A 162 -2.77 -3.70 -18.30
CA LEU A 162 -1.49 -4.30 -18.72
C LEU A 162 -0.54 -4.52 -17.56
N GLU A 163 -0.47 -3.56 -16.63
CA GLU A 163 0.45 -3.60 -15.49
C GLU A 163 -0.07 -2.68 -14.37
N THR A 164 0.15 -3.09 -13.14
CA THR A 164 -0.18 -2.28 -11.95
C THR A 164 0.98 -2.29 -10.96
N VAL A 165 1.34 -1.12 -10.47
CA VAL A 165 2.32 -0.93 -9.40
C VAL A 165 1.67 -0.13 -8.28
N ARG A 166 1.81 -0.59 -7.04
CA ARG A 166 1.29 0.07 -5.84
C ARG A 166 2.40 0.27 -4.82
N THR A 167 2.38 1.41 -4.14
CA THR A 167 3.37 1.68 -3.07
C THR A 167 3.04 0.95 -1.77
N GLY A 168 1.78 0.58 -1.55
CA GLY A 168 1.26 0.27 -0.23
C GLY A 168 0.86 1.54 0.53
N ALA A 169 0.16 1.37 1.63
CA ALA A 169 -0.39 2.48 2.41
C ALA A 169 0.69 3.18 3.23
N SER A 170 0.71 4.51 3.19
CA SER A 170 1.38 5.37 4.16
C SER A 170 0.34 5.99 5.07
N GLY A 171 0.58 5.96 6.40
CA GLY A 171 -0.37 6.42 7.40
C GLY A 171 0.20 7.48 8.34
N ILE A 172 -0.66 8.41 8.75
CA ILE A 172 -0.34 9.44 9.73
C ILE A 172 -1.55 9.68 10.65
N ALA A 173 -1.30 9.87 11.94
CA ALA A 173 -2.36 10.20 12.87
C ALA A 173 -2.98 11.57 12.54
N ARG A 174 -4.26 11.73 12.84
CA ARG A 174 -4.97 13.00 12.62
C ARG A 174 -4.76 13.94 13.80
N GLY A 175 -4.73 15.26 13.50
CA GLY A 175 -4.60 16.31 14.49
C GLY A 175 -3.17 16.46 15.03
N GLU A 176 -3.03 16.79 16.30
CA GLU A 176 -1.73 17.08 16.94
C GLU A 176 -0.94 15.83 17.38
N ARG A 177 -1.53 14.64 17.22
CA ARG A 177 -0.85 13.38 17.55
C ARG A 177 0.29 13.13 16.57
N VAL A 178 1.50 13.04 17.09
CA VAL A 178 2.70 12.82 16.26
C VAL A 178 3.47 11.59 16.74
N LEU A 179 4.07 10.89 15.79
CA LEU A 179 5.01 9.80 16.05
C LEU A 179 6.42 10.40 16.05
N ARG A 180 6.90 10.73 17.23
CA ARG A 180 8.24 11.30 17.48
C ARG A 180 8.91 10.58 18.62
N VAL A 181 10.23 10.73 18.71
CA VAL A 181 11.06 10.30 19.83
C VAL A 181 10.65 11.05 21.09
#